data_50730381479ccec6484becc6759985c5
#
_entry.id   50730381479ccec6484becc6759985c5
#
_cell.length_a   1.000
_cell.length_b   1.000
_cell.length_c   1.000
_cell.angle_alpha   90.00
_cell.angle_beta   90.00
_cell.angle_gamma   90.00
#
_symmetry.space_group_name_H-M   'P 1'
#
loop_
_entity.id
_entity.type
_entity.pdbx_description
1 polymer ?
#
loop_
_entity_poly.entity_id
_entity_poly.type
_entity_poly.pdbx_seq_one_letter_code
_entity_poly.pdbx_strand_id
1 'polypeptide(L)'
;MSVSTPDTEQNRFRMFQALRYSNFRWFWLNGAAQAMAQGMQFLTIGILVLDFTGSSYKLGLVIFAYGLPNVIFSLLGGIIADRVDRIRLLITTRVAIAALILVLAFLKLADLLELWHIFAVAALLGFVQAINMPARMALVADLVQRKDMMNAVALHSMMNQSGQIIGPALAGGIIELAGMRTALFANAGLYAVGIIFLAMIKKMPPRAEAPPATIRKD
;
A
#
# COMPACT_ATOMS: atom_id res chain seq x y z
N MET A 1 -32.29 -37.83 -13.49
CA MET A 1 -31.28 -37.17 -12.67
C MET A 1 -30.85 -35.91 -13.40
N SER A 2 -31.48 -34.78 -13.09
CA SER A 2 -31.11 -33.47 -13.65
C SER A 2 -29.97 -32.89 -12.83
N VAL A 3 -28.81 -32.84 -13.43
CA VAL A 3 -27.66 -32.12 -12.86
C VAL A 3 -27.95 -30.63 -12.96
N SER A 4 -28.29 -30.02 -11.84
CA SER A 4 -28.42 -28.57 -11.74
C SER A 4 -27.03 -27.97 -11.88
N THR A 5 -26.79 -27.25 -12.98
CA THR A 5 -25.62 -26.39 -13.16
C THR A 5 -25.63 -25.34 -12.04
N PRO A 6 -24.57 -25.20 -11.24
CA PRO A 6 -24.53 -24.18 -10.21
C PRO A 6 -24.46 -22.79 -10.86
N ASP A 7 -25.32 -21.90 -10.37
CA ASP A 7 -25.47 -20.49 -10.75
C ASP A 7 -24.13 -19.72 -10.80
N THR A 8 -23.50 -19.73 -11.94
CA THR A 8 -22.27 -18.96 -12.21
C THR A 8 -22.53 -17.45 -12.22
N GLU A 9 -23.75 -17.01 -12.49
CA GLU A 9 -24.10 -15.59 -12.45
C GLU A 9 -24.28 -15.04 -11.03
N GLN A 10 -24.88 -15.80 -10.10
CA GLN A 10 -25.00 -15.37 -8.71
C GLN A 10 -23.64 -15.24 -7.99
N ASN A 11 -22.65 -16.01 -8.41
CA ASN A 11 -21.30 -15.94 -7.82
C ASN A 11 -20.48 -14.72 -8.30
N ARG A 12 -20.74 -14.20 -9.50
CA ARG A 12 -20.09 -12.98 -10.00
C ARG A 12 -20.50 -11.73 -9.24
N PHE A 13 -21.77 -11.61 -8.87
CA PHE A 13 -22.26 -10.48 -8.06
C PHE A 13 -21.74 -10.52 -6.61
N ARG A 14 -21.43 -11.69 -6.09
CA ARG A 14 -20.86 -11.84 -4.74
C ARG A 14 -19.44 -11.28 -4.61
N MET A 15 -18.65 -11.30 -5.69
CA MET A 15 -17.27 -10.80 -5.67
C MET A 15 -17.16 -9.30 -5.38
N PHE A 16 -18.17 -8.50 -5.74
CA PHE A 16 -18.16 -7.05 -5.56
C PHE A 16 -19.04 -6.56 -4.41
N GLN A 17 -19.56 -7.46 -3.58
CA GLN A 17 -20.46 -7.10 -2.49
C GLN A 17 -19.83 -6.14 -1.48
N ALA A 18 -18.54 -6.24 -1.23
CA ALA A 18 -17.83 -5.32 -0.36
C ALA A 18 -17.82 -3.87 -0.88
N LEU A 19 -17.89 -3.64 -2.20
CA LEU A 19 -17.97 -2.29 -2.78
C LEU A 19 -19.31 -1.57 -2.54
N ARG A 20 -20.32 -2.24 -2.02
CA ARG A 20 -21.58 -1.59 -1.59
C ARG A 20 -21.36 -0.64 -0.39
N TYR A 21 -20.34 -0.88 0.41
CA TYR A 21 -19.99 -0.03 1.53
C TYR A 21 -19.23 1.20 1.04
N SER A 22 -19.79 2.41 1.24
CA SER A 22 -19.20 3.66 0.73
C SER A 22 -17.78 3.88 1.23
N ASN A 23 -17.51 3.65 2.52
CA ASN A 23 -16.18 3.78 3.10
C ASN A 23 -15.19 2.75 2.53
N PHE A 24 -15.66 1.53 2.24
CA PHE A 24 -14.82 0.51 1.61
C PHE A 24 -14.46 0.87 0.17
N ARG A 25 -15.34 1.53 -0.60
CA ARG A 25 -15.02 2.05 -1.94
C ARG A 25 -13.85 3.03 -1.91
N TRP A 26 -13.90 4.01 -1.01
CA TRP A 26 -12.81 4.97 -0.85
C TRP A 26 -11.51 4.31 -0.41
N PHE A 27 -11.61 3.36 0.51
CA PHE A 27 -10.47 2.55 0.93
C PHE A 27 -9.90 1.71 -0.23
N TRP A 28 -10.77 1.13 -1.05
CA TRP A 28 -10.37 0.34 -2.22
C TRP A 28 -9.66 1.21 -3.26
N LEU A 29 -10.20 2.39 -3.59
CA LEU A 29 -9.56 3.36 -4.49
C LEU A 29 -8.21 3.84 -3.96
N ASN A 30 -8.12 4.15 -2.65
CA ASN A 30 -6.85 4.43 -1.99
C ASN A 30 -5.87 3.28 -2.18
N GLY A 31 -6.34 2.06 -1.96
CA GLY A 31 -5.52 0.87 -2.10
C GLY A 31 -5.01 0.65 -3.52
N ALA A 32 -5.85 0.93 -4.55
CA ALA A 32 -5.45 0.85 -5.95
C ALA A 32 -4.32 1.87 -6.26
N ALA A 33 -4.53 3.13 -5.90
CA ALA A 33 -3.51 4.16 -6.07
C ALA A 33 -2.20 3.80 -5.37
N GLN A 34 -2.29 3.25 -4.15
CA GLN A 34 -1.11 2.80 -3.41
C GLN A 34 -0.39 1.64 -4.07
N ALA A 35 -1.12 0.60 -4.47
CA ALA A 35 -0.50 -0.58 -5.06
C ALA A 35 0.25 -0.23 -6.35
N MET A 36 -0.35 0.67 -7.16
CA MET A 36 0.30 1.22 -8.35
C MET A 36 1.53 2.07 -7.99
N ALA A 37 1.40 2.97 -6.99
CA ALA A 37 2.51 3.80 -6.53
C ALA A 37 3.67 2.94 -5.99
N GLN A 38 3.37 1.89 -5.24
CA GLN A 38 4.37 0.97 -4.69
C GLN A 38 5.09 0.18 -5.78
N GLY A 39 4.37 -0.34 -6.77
CA GLY A 39 4.96 -1.00 -7.93
C GLY A 39 5.84 -0.05 -8.76
N MET A 40 5.34 1.17 -9.01
CA MET A 40 6.09 2.23 -9.67
C MET A 40 7.36 2.60 -8.89
N GLN A 41 7.27 2.79 -7.57
CA GLN A 41 8.39 3.09 -6.68
C GLN A 41 9.48 2.01 -6.76
N PHE A 42 9.09 0.73 -6.71
CA PHE A 42 10.03 -0.39 -6.76
C PHE A 42 10.88 -0.35 -8.04
N LEU A 43 10.23 -0.19 -9.21
CA LEU A 43 10.93 -0.10 -10.49
C LEU A 43 11.80 1.18 -10.57
N THR A 44 11.23 2.34 -10.18
CA THR A 44 11.93 3.63 -10.28
C THR A 44 13.20 3.65 -9.43
N ILE A 45 13.14 3.17 -8.17
CA ILE A 45 14.32 3.07 -7.30
C ILE A 45 15.30 2.04 -7.86
N GLY A 46 14.81 0.91 -8.38
CA GLY A 46 15.67 -0.11 -8.99
C GLY A 46 16.48 0.42 -10.18
N ILE A 47 15.83 1.09 -11.12
CA ILE A 47 16.50 1.70 -12.28
C ILE A 47 17.46 2.80 -11.81
N LEU A 48 17.03 3.64 -10.86
CA LEU A 48 17.85 4.72 -10.32
C LEU A 48 19.18 4.19 -9.76
N VAL A 49 19.16 3.09 -8.99
CA VAL A 49 20.38 2.46 -8.46
C VAL A 49 21.26 1.89 -9.56
N LEU A 50 20.67 1.25 -10.55
CA LEU A 50 21.42 0.69 -11.68
C LEU A 50 22.06 1.77 -12.54
N ASP A 51 21.35 2.87 -12.81
CA ASP A 51 21.88 4.02 -13.55
C ASP A 51 23.08 4.66 -12.82
N PHE A 52 22.98 4.76 -11.48
CA PHE A 52 24.05 5.34 -10.67
C PHE A 52 25.29 4.45 -10.53
N THR A 53 25.10 3.14 -10.55
CA THR A 53 26.17 2.24 -10.07
C THR A 53 26.57 1.16 -11.07
N GLY A 54 25.72 0.85 -12.04
CA GLY A 54 25.89 -0.29 -12.94
C GLY A 54 25.94 -1.65 -12.21
N SER A 55 25.56 -1.71 -10.91
CA SER A 55 25.85 -2.86 -10.05
C SER A 55 24.56 -3.49 -9.49
N SER A 56 24.27 -4.71 -9.90
CA SER A 56 23.19 -5.51 -9.35
C SER A 56 23.40 -5.84 -7.85
N TYR A 57 24.66 -5.91 -7.40
CA TYR A 57 24.96 -6.10 -5.98
C TYR A 57 24.49 -4.90 -5.13
N LYS A 58 24.73 -3.68 -5.58
CA LYS A 58 24.26 -2.47 -4.89
C LYS A 58 22.74 -2.37 -4.91
N LEU A 59 22.10 -2.79 -5.99
CA LEU A 59 20.64 -2.92 -6.04
C LEU A 59 20.14 -3.90 -4.95
N GLY A 60 20.77 -5.06 -4.83
CA GLY A 60 20.44 -6.02 -3.77
C GLY A 60 20.59 -5.44 -2.37
N LEU A 61 21.64 -4.64 -2.14
CA LEU A 61 21.85 -3.96 -0.85
C LEU A 61 20.77 -2.90 -0.57
N VAL A 62 20.29 -2.15 -1.56
CA VAL A 62 19.18 -1.19 -1.39
C VAL A 62 17.87 -1.92 -1.07
N ILE A 63 17.60 -3.04 -1.74
CA ILE A 63 16.43 -3.89 -1.43
C ILE A 63 16.56 -4.44 0.00
N PHE A 64 17.73 -4.86 0.42
CA PHE A 64 18.00 -5.30 1.78
C PHE A 64 17.81 -4.18 2.80
N ALA A 65 18.29 -2.97 2.51
CA ALA A 65 18.12 -1.78 3.35
C ALA A 65 16.63 -1.42 3.54
N TYR A 66 15.78 -1.64 2.53
CA TYR A 66 14.32 -1.54 2.65
C TYR A 66 13.71 -2.70 3.45
N GLY A 67 14.10 -3.93 3.14
CA GLY A 67 13.51 -5.14 3.70
C GLY A 67 13.82 -5.36 5.18
N LEU A 68 15.06 -5.08 5.60
CA LEU A 68 15.51 -5.33 6.97
C LEU A 68 14.71 -4.52 8.01
N PRO A 69 14.55 -3.19 7.90
CA PRO A 69 13.69 -2.44 8.81
C PRO A 69 12.23 -2.89 8.74
N ASN A 70 11.73 -3.22 7.56
CA ASN A 70 10.35 -3.69 7.38
C ASN A 70 10.09 -4.96 8.22
N VAL A 71 10.98 -5.95 8.18
CA VAL A 71 10.84 -7.18 8.95
C VAL A 71 10.99 -6.92 10.45
N ILE A 72 12.05 -6.20 10.86
CA ILE A 72 12.34 -5.94 12.29
C ILE A 72 11.18 -5.18 12.96
N PHE A 73 10.66 -4.15 12.30
CA PHE A 73 9.64 -3.27 12.88
C PHE A 73 8.19 -3.71 12.61
N SER A 74 7.96 -4.80 11.85
CA SER A 74 6.62 -5.30 11.55
C SER A 74 5.81 -5.67 12.80
N LEU A 75 6.45 -6.27 13.80
CA LEU A 75 5.83 -6.61 15.07
C LEU A 75 5.42 -5.35 15.87
N LEU A 76 6.30 -4.35 15.89
CA LEU A 76 6.01 -3.06 16.54
C LEU A 76 4.90 -2.31 15.80
N GLY A 77 4.84 -2.42 14.48
CA GLY A 77 3.79 -1.85 13.65
C GLY A 77 2.40 -2.34 14.05
N GLY A 78 2.25 -3.61 14.40
CA GLY A 78 1.00 -4.18 14.93
C GLY A 78 0.57 -3.50 16.24
N ILE A 79 1.48 -3.38 17.20
CA ILE A 79 1.20 -2.74 18.50
C ILE A 79 0.80 -1.26 18.33
N ILE A 80 1.45 -0.55 17.42
CA ILE A 80 1.13 0.85 17.13
C ILE A 80 -0.25 0.95 16.47
N ALA A 81 -0.56 0.09 15.50
CA ALA A 81 -1.83 0.07 14.77
C ALA A 81 -3.04 -0.19 15.69
N ASP A 82 -2.84 -0.91 16.80
CA ASP A 82 -3.90 -1.18 17.79
C ASP A 82 -4.18 -0.02 18.74
N ARG A 83 -3.20 0.90 18.89
CA ARG A 83 -3.30 2.01 19.87
C ARG A 83 -3.67 3.36 19.27
N VAL A 84 -3.62 3.48 17.93
CA VAL A 84 -3.78 4.75 17.21
C VAL A 84 -4.97 4.66 16.25
N ASP A 85 -5.60 5.79 15.96
CA ASP A 85 -6.60 5.90 14.90
C ASP A 85 -6.00 5.42 13.56
N ARG A 86 -6.54 4.31 13.06
CA ARG A 86 -6.02 3.60 11.87
C ARG A 86 -6.00 4.46 10.63
N ILE A 87 -7.02 5.33 10.44
CA ILE A 87 -7.09 6.22 9.27
C ILE A 87 -6.01 7.29 9.37
N ARG A 88 -5.85 7.91 10.56
CA ARG A 88 -4.79 8.89 10.79
C ARG A 88 -3.41 8.27 10.59
N LEU A 89 -3.18 7.08 11.13
CA LEU A 89 -1.92 6.36 10.97
C LEU A 89 -1.61 6.09 9.50
N LEU A 90 -2.60 5.65 8.72
CA LEU A 90 -2.44 5.44 7.29
C LEU A 90 -2.20 6.74 6.53
N ILE A 91 -2.85 7.84 6.87
CA ILE A 91 -2.59 9.15 6.24
C ILE A 91 -1.16 9.59 6.56
N THR A 92 -0.72 9.53 7.83
CA THR A 92 0.61 9.95 8.25
C THR A 92 1.71 9.14 7.55
N THR A 93 1.55 7.82 7.50
CA THR A 93 2.52 6.95 6.79
C THR A 93 2.56 7.24 5.29
N ARG A 94 1.42 7.58 4.66
CA ARG A 94 1.36 7.98 3.25
C ARG A 94 2.07 9.30 2.99
N VAL A 95 1.81 10.29 3.84
CA VAL A 95 2.49 11.59 3.75
C VAL A 95 3.99 11.39 3.90
N ALA A 96 4.43 10.57 4.85
CA ALA A 96 5.84 10.25 5.02
C ALA A 96 6.46 9.60 3.77
N ILE A 97 5.79 8.60 3.17
CA ILE A 97 6.26 7.95 1.94
C ILE A 97 6.33 8.97 0.80
N ALA A 98 5.27 9.76 0.58
CA ALA A 98 5.26 10.77 -0.48
C ALA A 98 6.38 11.80 -0.30
N ALA A 99 6.63 12.26 0.93
CA ALA A 99 7.71 13.17 1.25
C ALA A 99 9.09 12.57 0.97
N LEU A 100 9.33 11.32 1.34
CA LEU A 100 10.58 10.61 1.06
C LEU A 100 10.84 10.48 -0.45
N ILE A 101 9.81 10.18 -1.23
CA ILE A 101 9.93 10.12 -2.70
C ILE A 101 10.16 11.51 -3.28
N LEU A 102 9.48 12.55 -2.75
CA LEU A 102 9.72 13.93 -3.18
C LEU A 102 11.15 14.39 -2.87
N VAL A 103 11.73 13.98 -1.73
CA VAL A 103 13.15 14.26 -1.43
C VAL A 103 14.05 13.69 -2.52
N LEU A 104 13.86 12.43 -2.94
CA LEU A 104 14.62 11.86 -4.05
C LEU A 104 14.36 12.61 -5.36
N ALA A 105 13.12 13.02 -5.62
CA ALA A 105 12.75 13.76 -6.84
C ALA A 105 13.47 15.12 -6.90
N PHE A 106 13.48 15.87 -5.80
CA PHE A 106 14.15 17.17 -5.72
C PHE A 106 15.67 17.04 -5.76
N LEU A 107 16.25 16.05 -5.07
CA LEU A 107 17.69 15.79 -5.15
C LEU A 107 18.11 15.42 -6.58
N LYS A 108 17.29 14.62 -7.28
CA LYS A 108 17.53 14.29 -8.70
C LYS A 108 17.33 15.49 -9.61
N LEU A 109 16.40 16.38 -9.30
CA LEU A 109 16.17 17.62 -10.05
C LEU A 109 17.34 18.59 -9.92
N ALA A 110 17.90 18.71 -8.71
CA ALA A 110 19.05 19.56 -8.40
C ALA A 110 20.40 18.95 -8.79
N ASP A 111 20.44 17.74 -9.34
CA ASP A 111 21.63 16.93 -9.63
C ASP A 111 22.54 16.71 -8.39
N LEU A 112 21.93 16.73 -7.18
CA LEU A 112 22.59 16.48 -5.88
C LEU A 112 22.35 15.07 -5.36
N LEU A 113 21.66 14.21 -6.13
CA LEU A 113 21.35 12.86 -5.70
C LEU A 113 22.61 12.00 -5.66
N GLU A 114 22.86 11.40 -4.51
CA GLU A 114 23.95 10.44 -4.28
C GLU A 114 23.39 9.09 -3.84
N LEU A 115 24.19 8.04 -3.95
CA LEU A 115 23.78 6.68 -3.64
C LEU A 115 23.33 6.51 -2.18
N TRP A 116 23.97 7.17 -1.23
CA TRP A 116 23.61 7.08 0.19
C TRP A 116 22.22 7.66 0.49
N HIS A 117 21.77 8.69 -0.27
CA HIS A 117 20.41 9.21 -0.15
C HIS A 117 19.37 8.11 -0.50
N ILE A 118 19.67 7.31 -1.54
CA ILE A 118 18.78 6.21 -1.95
C ILE A 118 18.74 5.15 -0.86
N PHE A 119 19.87 4.80 -0.24
CA PHE A 119 19.92 3.86 0.89
C PHE A 119 19.13 4.36 2.09
N ALA A 120 19.34 5.62 2.48
CA ALA A 120 18.65 6.23 3.62
C ALA A 120 17.13 6.25 3.40
N VAL A 121 16.70 6.68 2.22
CA VAL A 121 15.28 6.68 1.87
C VAL A 121 14.70 5.27 1.81
N ALA A 122 15.41 4.29 1.23
CA ALA A 122 14.97 2.90 1.21
C ALA A 122 14.76 2.33 2.63
N ALA A 123 15.70 2.58 3.55
CA ALA A 123 15.57 2.14 4.93
C ALA A 123 14.37 2.78 5.65
N LEU A 124 14.18 4.10 5.46
CA LEU A 124 13.03 4.82 6.02
C LEU A 124 11.70 4.35 5.43
N LEU A 125 11.65 4.09 4.13
CA LEU A 125 10.47 3.51 3.46
C LEU A 125 10.14 2.13 4.03
N GLY A 126 11.15 1.29 4.28
CA GLY A 126 10.97 -0.01 4.91
C GLY A 126 10.39 0.09 6.31
N PHE A 127 10.89 1.02 7.13
CA PHE A 127 10.36 1.31 8.46
C PHE A 127 8.89 1.77 8.41
N VAL A 128 8.55 2.73 7.55
CA VAL A 128 7.19 3.24 7.40
C VAL A 128 6.25 2.13 6.90
N GLN A 129 6.71 1.29 6.00
CA GLN A 129 5.92 0.18 5.46
C GLN A 129 5.61 -0.89 6.52
N ALA A 130 6.51 -1.14 7.47
CA ALA A 130 6.30 -2.07 8.58
C ALA A 130 5.05 -1.71 9.41
N ILE A 131 4.78 -0.42 9.59
CA ILE A 131 3.62 0.09 10.33
C ILE A 131 2.35 0.05 9.47
N ASN A 132 2.49 0.25 8.17
CA ASN A 132 1.36 0.41 7.25
C ASN A 132 0.55 -0.87 7.06
N MET A 133 1.20 -2.03 6.93
CA MET A 133 0.55 -3.30 6.61
C MET A 133 -0.46 -3.75 7.67
N PRO A 134 -0.12 -3.82 8.98
CA PRO A 134 -1.06 -4.23 10.01
C PRO A 134 -2.23 -3.23 10.15
N ALA A 135 -1.96 -1.92 10.06
CA ALA A 135 -3.01 -0.89 10.12
C ALA A 135 -4.05 -1.05 9.00
N ARG A 136 -3.61 -1.42 7.79
CA ARG A 136 -4.51 -1.66 6.65
C ARG A 136 -5.40 -2.88 6.86
N MET A 137 -4.82 -4.00 7.31
CA MET A 137 -5.60 -5.22 7.56
C MET A 137 -6.63 -5.00 8.67
N ALA A 138 -6.27 -4.28 9.72
CA ALA A 138 -7.19 -3.92 10.77
C ALA A 138 -8.33 -3.01 10.26
N LEU A 139 -8.03 -2.03 9.39
CA LEU A 139 -9.03 -1.14 8.81
C LEU A 139 -10.01 -1.90 7.90
N VAL A 140 -9.56 -2.88 7.11
CA VAL A 140 -10.47 -3.72 6.30
C VAL A 140 -11.53 -4.37 7.18
N ALA A 141 -11.12 -4.89 8.35
CA ALA A 141 -12.04 -5.54 9.29
C ALA A 141 -13.11 -4.58 9.86
N ASP A 142 -12.79 -3.29 9.97
CA ASP A 142 -13.74 -2.28 10.45
C ASP A 142 -14.71 -1.82 9.36
N LEU A 143 -14.31 -1.87 8.09
CA LEU A 143 -15.05 -1.31 6.96
C LEU A 143 -16.17 -2.21 6.44
N VAL A 144 -16.12 -3.52 6.73
CA VAL A 144 -17.07 -4.50 6.21
C VAL A 144 -17.65 -5.39 7.32
N GLN A 145 -18.83 -5.95 7.08
CA GLN A 145 -19.41 -6.94 7.99
C GLN A 145 -18.64 -8.27 7.92
N ARG A 146 -18.68 -9.07 8.99
CA ARG A 146 -17.98 -10.37 9.06
C ARG A 146 -18.31 -11.31 7.88
N LYS A 147 -19.55 -11.31 7.40
CA LYS A 147 -19.98 -12.12 6.26
C LYS A 147 -19.31 -11.73 4.94
N ASP A 148 -18.89 -10.45 4.78
CA ASP A 148 -18.30 -9.91 3.56
C ASP A 148 -16.76 -9.81 3.66
N MET A 149 -16.17 -10.22 4.80
CA MET A 149 -14.73 -10.11 5.07
C MET A 149 -13.87 -10.84 4.04
N MET A 150 -14.20 -12.10 3.71
CA MET A 150 -13.48 -12.88 2.70
C MET A 150 -13.46 -12.17 1.35
N ASN A 151 -14.58 -11.58 0.99
CA ASN A 151 -14.73 -10.82 -0.24
C ASN A 151 -13.86 -9.55 -0.26
N ALA A 152 -13.88 -8.79 0.85
CA ALA A 152 -13.05 -7.59 1.00
C ALA A 152 -11.55 -7.90 0.92
N VAL A 153 -11.10 -8.99 1.57
CA VAL A 153 -9.71 -9.45 1.52
C VAL A 153 -9.32 -9.90 0.12
N ALA A 154 -10.19 -10.65 -0.57
CA ALA A 154 -9.94 -11.09 -1.94
C ALA A 154 -9.82 -9.90 -2.90
N LEU A 155 -10.74 -8.93 -2.83
CA LEU A 155 -10.70 -7.71 -3.62
C LEU A 155 -9.42 -6.88 -3.35
N HIS A 156 -9.03 -6.81 -2.08
CA HIS A 156 -7.81 -6.12 -1.68
C HIS A 156 -6.55 -6.81 -2.24
N SER A 157 -6.51 -8.15 -2.21
CA SER A 157 -5.39 -8.93 -2.75
C SER A 157 -5.29 -8.80 -4.26
N MET A 158 -6.41 -8.90 -4.98
CA MET A 158 -6.46 -8.70 -6.44
C MET A 158 -5.92 -7.33 -6.83
N MET A 159 -6.36 -6.29 -6.13
CA MET A 159 -5.94 -4.93 -6.37
C MET A 159 -4.43 -4.74 -6.13
N ASN A 160 -3.88 -5.31 -5.05
CA ASN A 160 -2.45 -5.28 -4.79
C ASN A 160 -1.65 -5.95 -5.91
N GLN A 161 -2.08 -7.13 -6.37
CA GLN A 161 -1.40 -7.84 -7.45
C GLN A 161 -1.47 -7.06 -8.77
N SER A 162 -2.66 -6.51 -9.10
CA SER A 162 -2.83 -5.67 -10.29
C SER A 162 -1.94 -4.43 -10.23
N GLY A 163 -1.83 -3.78 -9.07
CA GLY A 163 -0.99 -2.61 -8.88
C GLY A 163 0.51 -2.91 -9.05
N GLN A 164 0.94 -4.09 -8.61
CA GLN A 164 2.33 -4.54 -8.79
C GLN A 164 2.69 -4.85 -10.25
N ILE A 165 1.72 -5.06 -11.13
CA ILE A 165 1.91 -5.23 -12.57
C ILE A 165 1.82 -3.87 -13.28
N ILE A 166 0.75 -3.12 -13.00
CA ILE A 166 0.46 -1.84 -13.66
C ILE A 166 1.47 -0.76 -13.23
N GLY A 167 1.84 -0.73 -11.95
CA GLY A 167 2.77 0.28 -11.41
C GLY A 167 4.11 0.34 -12.13
N PRO A 168 4.85 -0.77 -12.24
CA PRO A 168 6.09 -0.83 -12.99
C PRO A 168 5.92 -0.46 -14.47
N ALA A 169 4.83 -0.90 -15.12
CA ALA A 169 4.55 -0.56 -16.50
C ALA A 169 4.37 0.96 -16.69
N LEU A 170 3.62 1.61 -15.77
CA LEU A 170 3.49 3.08 -15.74
C LEU A 170 4.85 3.76 -15.51
N ALA A 171 5.64 3.26 -14.57
CA ALA A 171 6.96 3.82 -14.29
C ALA A 171 7.87 3.74 -15.52
N GLY A 172 7.95 2.56 -16.16
CA GLY A 172 8.76 2.36 -17.36
C GLY A 172 8.34 3.29 -18.49
N GLY A 173 7.04 3.38 -18.78
CA GLY A 173 6.53 4.29 -19.79
C GLY A 173 6.81 5.77 -19.50
N ILE A 174 6.65 6.22 -18.25
CA ILE A 174 6.97 7.61 -17.87
C ILE A 174 8.48 7.87 -17.94
N ILE A 175 9.31 6.92 -17.51
CA ILE A 175 10.77 7.06 -17.57
C ILE A 175 11.24 7.21 -19.01
N GLU A 176 10.70 6.41 -19.92
CA GLU A 176 11.05 6.45 -21.35
C GLU A 176 10.59 7.74 -22.03
N LEU A 177 9.35 8.17 -21.77
CA LEU A 177 8.75 9.32 -22.45
C LEU A 177 9.15 10.67 -21.84
N ALA A 178 9.35 10.75 -20.52
CA ALA A 178 9.51 12.00 -19.79
C ALA A 178 10.67 12.00 -18.79
N GLY A 179 11.41 10.90 -18.70
CA GLY A 179 12.60 10.76 -17.87
C GLY A 179 12.33 10.43 -16.41
N MET A 180 13.41 10.03 -15.73
CA MET A 180 13.43 9.59 -14.32
C MET A 180 12.87 10.64 -13.35
N ARG A 181 13.18 11.93 -13.56
CA ARG A 181 12.70 13.03 -12.71
C ARG A 181 11.17 13.06 -12.68
N THR A 182 10.55 13.00 -13.86
CA THR A 182 9.08 12.99 -13.99
C THR A 182 8.44 11.77 -13.34
N ALA A 183 9.08 10.60 -13.45
CA ALA A 183 8.61 9.38 -12.82
C ALA A 183 8.59 9.49 -11.29
N LEU A 184 9.62 10.09 -10.67
CA LEU A 184 9.65 10.30 -9.22
C LEU A 184 8.53 11.26 -8.76
N PHE A 185 8.30 12.38 -9.47
CA PHE A 185 7.20 13.30 -9.16
C PHE A 185 5.83 12.65 -9.36
N ALA A 186 5.63 11.90 -10.46
CA ALA A 186 4.40 11.17 -10.72
C ALA A 186 4.12 10.11 -9.64
N ASN A 187 5.15 9.43 -9.16
CA ASN A 187 5.04 8.47 -8.07
C ASN A 187 4.56 9.15 -6.77
N ALA A 188 5.16 10.28 -6.39
CA ALA A 188 4.72 11.05 -5.23
C ALA A 188 3.29 11.56 -5.40
N GLY A 189 2.91 12.02 -6.61
CA GLY A 189 1.56 12.44 -6.95
C GLY A 189 0.53 11.32 -6.79
N LEU A 190 0.89 10.09 -7.17
CA LEU A 190 0.01 8.93 -7.02
C LEU A 190 -0.22 8.58 -5.54
N TYR A 191 0.79 8.74 -4.68
CA TYR A 191 0.60 8.65 -3.22
C TYR A 191 -0.31 9.76 -2.70
N ALA A 192 -0.19 11.00 -3.21
CA ALA A 192 -1.06 12.12 -2.83
C ALA A 192 -2.53 11.86 -3.21
N VAL A 193 -2.79 11.30 -4.40
CA VAL A 193 -4.14 10.84 -4.81
C VAL A 193 -4.68 9.80 -3.82
N GLY A 194 -3.85 8.86 -3.39
CA GLY A 194 -4.23 7.89 -2.36
C GLY A 194 -4.60 8.55 -1.03
N ILE A 195 -3.89 9.60 -0.60
CA ILE A 195 -4.21 10.36 0.62
C ILE A 195 -5.59 11.01 0.51
N ILE A 196 -5.92 11.62 -0.65
CA ILE A 196 -7.23 12.23 -0.88
C ILE A 196 -8.35 11.20 -0.71
N PHE A 197 -8.24 10.02 -1.32
CA PHE A 197 -9.24 8.97 -1.15
C PHE A 197 -9.35 8.48 0.29
N LEU A 198 -8.24 8.40 1.02
CA LEU A 198 -8.24 7.99 2.42
C LEU A 198 -8.93 9.05 3.31
N ALA A 199 -8.73 10.33 3.02
CA ALA A 199 -9.37 11.43 3.72
C ALA A 199 -10.89 11.50 3.49
N MET A 200 -11.39 10.93 2.39
CA MET A 200 -12.83 10.85 2.09
C MET A 200 -13.55 9.75 2.89
N ILE A 201 -12.84 8.90 3.61
CA ILE A 201 -13.44 7.90 4.49
C ILE A 201 -14.07 8.61 5.68
N LYS A 202 -15.38 8.46 5.83
CA LYS A 202 -16.11 9.02 6.97
C LYS A 202 -15.73 8.29 8.25
N LYS A 203 -15.52 9.05 9.33
CA LYS A 203 -15.27 8.47 10.67
C LYS A 203 -16.38 7.47 11.01
N MET A 204 -15.98 6.27 11.36
CA MET A 204 -16.89 5.27 11.90
C MET A 204 -16.92 5.39 13.43
N PRO A 205 -18.09 5.19 14.07
CA PRO A 205 -18.13 5.03 15.51
C PRO A 205 -17.25 3.84 15.90
N PRO A 206 -16.58 3.89 17.08
CA PRO A 206 -15.83 2.76 17.58
C PRO A 206 -16.71 1.51 17.56
N ARG A 207 -16.21 0.42 16.99
CA ARG A 207 -16.92 -0.85 17.02
C ARG A 207 -17.11 -1.24 18.49
N ALA A 208 -18.36 -1.41 18.92
CA ALA A 208 -18.62 -1.93 20.26
C ALA A 208 -17.82 -3.20 20.45
N GLU A 209 -16.97 -3.25 21.48
CA GLU A 209 -16.25 -4.46 21.83
C GLU A 209 -17.25 -5.60 21.97
N ALA A 210 -16.99 -6.69 21.24
CA ALA A 210 -17.81 -7.90 21.43
C ALA A 210 -17.69 -8.28 22.91
N PRO A 211 -18.82 -8.55 23.61
CA PRO A 211 -18.76 -8.97 25.00
C PRO A 211 -17.78 -10.14 25.11
N PRO A 212 -16.96 -10.17 26.18
CA PRO A 212 -15.99 -11.25 26.38
C PRO A 212 -16.72 -12.58 26.26
N ALA A 213 -16.17 -13.46 25.42
CA ALA A 213 -16.72 -14.82 25.26
C ALA A 213 -16.75 -15.45 26.66
N THR A 214 -17.96 -15.58 27.22
CA THR A 214 -18.17 -16.29 28.47
C THR A 214 -17.79 -17.75 28.17
N ILE A 215 -16.64 -18.15 28.66
CA ILE A 215 -16.22 -19.56 28.63
C ILE A 215 -17.25 -20.28 29.50
N ARG A 216 -18.22 -20.89 28.87
CA ARG A 216 -19.14 -21.80 29.53
C ARG A 216 -18.29 -22.97 29.98
N LYS A 217 -18.00 -23.03 31.26
CA LYS A 217 -17.47 -24.22 31.91
C LYS A 217 -18.62 -25.22 31.98
N ASP A 218 -18.61 -26.21 31.12
CA ASP A 218 -19.35 -27.46 31.28
C ASP A 218 -18.40 -28.47 31.87
#